data_c8cb8bb378c35b6d033ce2e81ad12185
#
_entry.id   c8cb8bb378c35b6d033ce2e81ad12185
#
_cell.length_a   1.000
_cell.length_b   1.000
_cell.length_c   1.000
_cell.angle_alpha   90.00
_cell.angle_beta   90.00
_cell.angle_gamma   90.00
#
_symmetry.space_group_name_H-M   'P 1'
#
loop_
_entity.id
_entity.type
_entity.pdbx_description
1 polymer ?
#
loop_
_entity_poly.entity_id
_entity_poly.type
_entity_poly.pdbx_seq_one_letter_code
_entity_poly.pdbx_strand_id
1 'polypeptide(L)'
;MRNAGLEEAQAGIKIAGRNIKNLRYADDTSLMVESKELKSLLMKVKEESEKVGLKLNIQKTKIMVSSPITSWQIDGETVETVSDCIFGGSKITADGDCSHEIKRCLLLGRKVMTNLDSIFKSRDITLSTKVCLVKAMVFPVVMYGCESWTIKQSQR
;
A
#
# COMPACT_ATOMS: atom_id res chain seq x y z
N MET A 1 17.74 -7.23 -8.39
CA MET A 1 16.50 -7.92 -8.78
C MET A 1 15.82 -7.39 -10.05
N ARG A 2 16.55 -6.83 -11.03
CA ARG A 2 15.91 -6.28 -12.24
C ARG A 2 15.47 -7.35 -13.25
N ASN A 3 15.95 -8.58 -13.23
CA ASN A 3 15.70 -9.60 -14.26
C ASN A 3 15.56 -11.01 -13.67
N ALA A 4 14.75 -11.19 -12.63
CA ALA A 4 14.37 -12.53 -12.23
C ALA A 4 13.28 -13.00 -13.22
N GLY A 5 13.68 -13.71 -14.32
CA GLY A 5 12.87 -14.52 -15.25
C GLY A 5 11.34 -14.52 -15.26
N LEU A 6 10.70 -13.45 -14.74
CA LEU A 6 9.25 -13.29 -14.62
C LEU A 6 8.57 -12.85 -15.92
N GLU A 7 9.34 -12.75 -17.03
CA GLU A 7 8.81 -12.21 -18.27
C GLU A 7 7.93 -13.19 -19.07
N GLU A 8 8.03 -14.50 -18.84
CA GLU A 8 7.38 -15.50 -19.69
C GLU A 8 5.99 -15.99 -19.24
N ALA A 9 5.57 -15.68 -18.00
CA ALA A 9 4.20 -16.04 -17.59
C ALA A 9 3.22 -14.93 -17.97
N GLN A 10 2.09 -15.27 -18.59
CA GLN A 10 0.96 -14.35 -18.87
C GLN A 10 0.29 -13.84 -17.57
N ALA A 11 0.87 -14.15 -16.42
CA ALA A 11 0.46 -13.70 -15.09
C ALA A 11 0.50 -12.18 -14.97
N GLY A 12 -0.49 -11.58 -14.32
CA GLY A 12 -0.56 -10.14 -14.05
C GLY A 12 -1.95 -9.57 -14.31
N ILE A 13 -2.14 -8.33 -13.88
CA ILE A 13 -3.38 -7.57 -14.08
C ILE A 13 -3.17 -6.55 -15.19
N LYS A 14 -4.08 -6.48 -16.16
CA LYS A 14 -4.03 -5.47 -17.22
C LYS A 14 -4.58 -4.13 -16.74
N ILE A 15 -3.74 -3.11 -16.67
CA ILE A 15 -4.12 -1.74 -16.34
C ILE A 15 -3.72 -0.83 -17.50
N ALA A 16 -4.68 -0.14 -18.10
CA ALA A 16 -4.46 0.75 -19.25
C ALA A 16 -3.66 0.09 -20.39
N GLY A 17 -3.97 -1.19 -20.71
CA GLY A 17 -3.31 -1.96 -21.76
C GLY A 17 -1.94 -2.52 -21.40
N ARG A 18 -1.41 -2.23 -20.22
CA ARG A 18 -0.14 -2.76 -19.72
C ARG A 18 -0.37 -3.89 -18.72
N ASN A 19 0.38 -4.97 -18.83
CA ASN A 19 0.33 -6.07 -17.88
C ASN A 19 1.23 -5.77 -16.68
N ILE A 20 0.63 -5.55 -15.49
CA ILE A 20 1.34 -5.29 -14.26
C ILE A 20 1.35 -6.56 -13.43
N LYS A 21 2.53 -7.10 -13.17
CA LYS A 21 2.74 -8.35 -12.43
C LYS A 21 3.17 -8.10 -10.98
N ASN A 22 3.91 -7.03 -10.76
CA ASN A 22 4.43 -6.68 -9.44
C ASN A 22 4.59 -5.17 -9.27
N LEU A 23 4.47 -4.71 -8.03
CA LEU A 23 4.86 -3.39 -7.57
C LEU A 23 5.95 -3.56 -6.53
N ARG A 24 6.99 -2.72 -6.59
CA ARG A 24 8.12 -2.77 -5.66
C ARG A 24 8.34 -1.41 -5.03
N TYR A 25 8.49 -1.40 -3.73
CA TYR A 25 8.81 -0.22 -2.95
C TYR A 25 9.84 -0.60 -1.89
N ALA A 26 11.08 -0.17 -2.05
CA ALA A 26 12.22 -0.57 -1.23
C ALA A 26 12.37 -2.10 -1.16
N ASP A 27 12.19 -2.68 0.01
CA ASP A 27 12.19 -4.13 0.30
C ASP A 27 10.79 -4.75 0.18
N ASP A 28 9.74 -3.95 0.16
CA ASP A 28 8.38 -4.43 -0.02
C ASP A 28 8.07 -4.76 -1.49
N THR A 29 7.49 -5.92 -1.72
CA THR A 29 7.05 -6.36 -3.06
C THR A 29 5.60 -6.82 -2.99
N SER A 30 4.76 -6.23 -3.82
CA SER A 30 3.39 -6.68 -4.04
C SER A 30 3.29 -7.42 -5.36
N LEU A 31 2.77 -8.65 -5.35
CA LEU A 31 2.50 -9.47 -6.53
C LEU A 31 1.02 -9.36 -6.87
N MET A 32 0.72 -9.14 -8.15
CA MET A 32 -0.65 -8.98 -8.65
C MET A 32 -0.91 -10.01 -9.74
N VAL A 33 -1.80 -10.96 -9.47
CA VAL A 33 -2.15 -12.02 -10.41
C VAL A 33 -3.58 -12.50 -10.16
N GLU A 34 -4.13 -13.23 -11.12
CA GLU A 34 -5.35 -13.99 -10.89
C GLU A 34 -5.09 -15.13 -9.91
N SER A 35 -6.09 -15.48 -9.10
CA SER A 35 -5.96 -16.35 -7.92
C SER A 35 -5.28 -17.71 -8.17
N LYS A 36 -5.46 -18.29 -9.36
CA LYS A 36 -4.90 -19.61 -9.72
C LYS A 36 -3.37 -19.61 -9.88
N GLU A 37 -2.79 -18.49 -10.26
CA GLU A 37 -1.37 -18.36 -10.58
C GLU A 37 -0.53 -17.82 -9.40
N LEU A 38 -1.19 -17.30 -8.38
CA LEU A 38 -0.51 -16.63 -7.25
C LEU A 38 0.48 -17.57 -6.54
N LYS A 39 0.10 -18.84 -6.33
CA LYS A 39 0.96 -19.81 -5.65
C LYS A 39 2.23 -20.09 -6.45
N SER A 40 2.11 -20.35 -7.74
CA SER A 40 3.25 -20.65 -8.62
C SER A 40 4.20 -19.45 -8.72
N LEU A 41 3.64 -18.22 -8.80
CA LEU A 41 4.44 -17.00 -8.86
C LEU A 41 5.19 -16.76 -7.55
N LEU A 42 4.52 -16.94 -6.41
CA LEU A 42 5.13 -16.76 -5.09
C LEU A 42 6.26 -17.77 -4.85
N MET A 43 6.08 -19.02 -5.25
CA MET A 43 7.14 -20.05 -5.17
C MET A 43 8.34 -19.71 -6.04
N LYS A 44 8.12 -19.22 -7.27
CA LYS A 44 9.21 -18.72 -8.14
C LYS A 44 9.96 -17.55 -7.51
N VAL A 45 9.23 -16.58 -6.95
CA VAL A 45 9.88 -15.44 -6.26
C VAL A 45 10.69 -15.90 -5.07
N LYS A 46 10.21 -16.89 -4.30
CA LYS A 46 10.95 -17.49 -3.20
C LYS A 46 12.25 -18.14 -3.69
N GLU A 47 12.18 -19.05 -4.67
CA GLU A 47 13.34 -19.73 -5.23
C GLU A 47 14.38 -18.73 -5.78
N GLU A 48 13.96 -17.72 -6.54
CA GLU A 48 14.87 -16.73 -7.09
C GLU A 48 15.49 -15.82 -6.01
N SER A 49 14.74 -15.52 -4.94
CA SER A 49 15.29 -14.75 -3.81
C SER A 49 16.31 -15.56 -3.00
N GLU A 50 16.08 -16.85 -2.80
CA GLU A 50 17.01 -17.75 -2.11
C GLU A 50 18.34 -17.89 -2.86
N LYS A 51 18.33 -17.93 -4.20
CA LYS A 51 19.56 -17.97 -5.02
C LYS A 51 20.48 -16.75 -4.78
N VAL A 52 19.93 -15.63 -4.40
CA VAL A 52 20.69 -14.40 -4.09
C VAL A 52 20.86 -14.16 -2.59
N GLY A 53 20.58 -15.20 -1.76
CA GLY A 53 20.74 -15.15 -0.31
C GLY A 53 19.65 -14.39 0.45
N LEU A 54 18.54 -14.04 -0.22
CA LEU A 54 17.40 -13.36 0.41
C LEU A 54 16.34 -14.39 0.81
N LYS A 55 15.83 -14.31 2.04
CA LYS A 55 14.76 -15.17 2.53
C LYS A 55 13.43 -14.42 2.57
N LEU A 56 12.39 -15.07 2.05
CA LEU A 56 11.02 -14.56 2.17
C LEU A 56 10.59 -14.62 3.65
N ASN A 57 10.11 -13.50 4.19
CA ASN A 57 9.55 -13.48 5.53
C ASN A 57 8.07 -13.85 5.48
N ILE A 58 7.73 -15.11 5.74
CA ILE A 58 6.37 -15.64 5.65
C ILE A 58 5.43 -14.95 6.64
N GLN A 59 5.89 -14.62 7.84
CA GLN A 59 5.08 -13.97 8.86
C GLN A 59 4.69 -12.53 8.49
N LYS A 60 5.53 -11.84 7.70
CA LYS A 60 5.22 -10.50 7.16
C LYS A 60 4.49 -10.55 5.82
N THR A 61 4.51 -11.71 5.15
CA THR A 61 3.81 -11.90 3.87
C THR A 61 2.32 -11.99 4.12
N LYS A 62 1.55 -11.18 3.40
CA LYS A 62 0.08 -11.14 3.50
C LYS A 62 -0.53 -11.38 2.14
N ILE A 63 -1.67 -12.06 2.12
CA ILE A 63 -2.43 -12.31 0.90
C ILE A 63 -3.72 -11.53 0.98
N MET A 64 -3.98 -10.72 -0.03
CA MET A 64 -5.23 -9.98 -0.19
C MET A 64 -5.95 -10.49 -1.43
N VAL A 65 -7.19 -10.93 -1.27
CA VAL A 65 -8.02 -11.46 -2.34
C VAL A 65 -9.42 -10.88 -2.29
N SER A 66 -10.04 -10.72 -3.45
CA SER A 66 -11.41 -10.24 -3.57
C SER A 66 -12.47 -11.34 -3.34
N SER A 67 -12.04 -12.62 -3.27
CA SER A 67 -12.92 -13.76 -3.05
C SER A 67 -12.45 -14.58 -1.85
N PRO A 68 -13.34 -15.25 -1.10
CA PRO A 68 -12.96 -16.01 0.09
C PRO A 68 -12.08 -17.20 -0.32
N ILE A 69 -10.82 -17.17 0.11
CA ILE A 69 -9.87 -18.29 0.03
C ILE A 69 -9.69 -18.84 1.44
N THR A 70 -9.83 -20.15 1.59
CA THR A 70 -9.95 -20.82 2.87
C THR A 70 -8.64 -20.93 3.66
N SER A 71 -7.50 -21.09 3.04
CA SER A 71 -6.17 -21.00 3.69
C SER A 71 -5.04 -21.13 2.67
N TRP A 72 -3.94 -20.45 2.92
CA TRP A 72 -2.73 -20.54 2.13
C TRP A 72 -1.57 -20.99 3.01
N GLN A 73 -0.81 -21.99 2.54
CA GLN A 73 0.37 -22.49 3.23
C GLN A 73 1.59 -22.42 2.30
N ILE A 74 2.71 -21.95 2.85
CA ILE A 74 4.03 -21.93 2.23
C ILE A 74 4.96 -22.65 3.19
N ASP A 75 5.59 -23.73 2.75
CA ASP A 75 6.51 -24.57 3.57
C ASP A 75 5.89 -25.06 4.89
N GLY A 76 4.59 -25.34 4.91
CA GLY A 76 3.87 -25.75 6.12
C GLY A 76 3.45 -24.60 7.05
N GLU A 77 3.87 -23.37 6.78
CA GLU A 77 3.43 -22.18 7.51
C GLU A 77 2.20 -21.55 6.85
N THR A 78 1.22 -21.15 7.64
CA THR A 78 0.00 -20.51 7.15
C THR A 78 0.28 -19.03 6.89
N VAL A 79 -0.04 -18.57 5.67
CA VAL A 79 0.04 -17.14 5.30
C VAL A 79 -1.25 -16.44 5.68
N GLU A 80 -1.14 -15.30 6.33
CA GLU A 80 -2.28 -14.49 6.76
C GLU A 80 -3.04 -13.93 5.55
N THR A 81 -4.35 -14.16 5.51
CA THR A 81 -5.24 -13.54 4.54
C THR A 81 -5.86 -12.29 5.16
N VAL A 82 -5.74 -11.16 4.49
CA VAL A 82 -6.18 -9.86 5.00
C VAL A 82 -7.12 -9.16 4.03
N SER A 83 -8.03 -8.34 4.56
CA SER A 83 -8.93 -7.48 3.78
C SER A 83 -8.27 -6.15 3.41
N ASP A 84 -7.23 -5.76 4.14
CA ASP A 84 -6.48 -4.54 3.90
C ASP A 84 -5.00 -4.70 4.29
N CYS A 85 -4.15 -3.89 3.68
CA CYS A 85 -2.73 -3.81 4.02
C CYS A 85 -2.19 -2.39 3.83
N ILE A 86 -1.02 -2.12 4.41
CA ILE A 86 -0.28 -0.88 4.16
C ILE A 86 0.85 -1.19 3.18
N PHE A 87 0.86 -0.53 2.04
CA PHE A 87 1.91 -0.61 1.04
C PHE A 87 2.37 0.79 0.65
N GLY A 88 3.68 1.04 0.67
CA GLY A 88 4.24 2.36 0.39
C GLY A 88 3.69 3.48 1.30
N GLY A 89 3.27 3.15 2.53
CA GLY A 89 2.68 4.10 3.48
C GLY A 89 1.19 4.39 3.29
N SER A 90 0.54 3.85 2.24
CA SER A 90 -0.90 3.99 1.98
C SER A 90 -1.66 2.71 2.33
N LYS A 91 -2.85 2.84 2.88
CA LYS A 91 -3.74 1.72 3.18
C LYS A 91 -4.50 1.31 1.93
N ILE A 92 -4.31 0.07 1.52
CA ILE A 92 -4.99 -0.55 0.37
C ILE A 92 -6.01 -1.57 0.90
N THR A 93 -7.20 -1.57 0.34
CA THR A 93 -8.29 -2.49 0.67
C THR A 93 -8.61 -3.40 -0.52
N ALA A 94 -9.07 -4.63 -0.24
CA ALA A 94 -9.40 -5.62 -1.27
C ALA A 94 -10.56 -5.19 -2.18
N ASP A 95 -11.45 -4.33 -1.69
CA ASP A 95 -12.60 -3.77 -2.43
C ASP A 95 -12.27 -2.48 -3.18
N GLY A 96 -11.04 -1.96 -3.05
CA GLY A 96 -10.59 -0.71 -3.65
C GLY A 96 -11.24 0.56 -3.06
N ASP A 97 -11.87 0.47 -1.88
CA ASP A 97 -12.45 1.63 -1.20
C ASP A 97 -11.39 2.47 -0.47
N CYS A 98 -11.19 3.70 -0.93
CA CYS A 98 -10.23 4.63 -0.35
C CYS A 98 -10.74 5.37 0.91
N SER A 99 -12.00 5.19 1.29
CA SER A 99 -12.60 5.93 2.41
C SER A 99 -11.86 5.74 3.73
N HIS A 100 -11.33 4.53 3.95
CA HIS A 100 -10.54 4.21 5.15
C HIS A 100 -9.19 4.93 5.14
N GLU A 101 -8.52 4.99 3.98
CA GLU A 101 -7.24 5.70 3.83
C GLU A 101 -7.44 7.21 3.99
N ILE A 102 -8.45 7.79 3.37
CA ILE A 102 -8.78 9.21 3.51
C ILE A 102 -9.01 9.57 4.99
N LYS A 103 -9.82 8.78 5.70
CA LYS A 103 -10.05 8.97 7.14
C LYS A 103 -8.77 8.89 7.94
N ARG A 104 -7.88 7.92 7.63
CA ARG A 104 -6.58 7.76 8.28
C ARG A 104 -5.70 9.00 8.07
N CYS A 105 -5.57 9.49 6.83
CA CYS A 105 -4.79 10.67 6.51
C CYS A 105 -5.33 11.92 7.21
N LEU A 106 -6.65 12.11 7.25
CA LEU A 106 -7.29 13.20 8.00
C LEU A 106 -7.00 13.13 9.50
N LEU A 107 -7.02 11.94 10.10
CA LEU A 107 -6.66 11.76 11.52
C LEU A 107 -5.19 12.09 11.78
N LEU A 108 -4.29 11.68 10.90
CA LEU A 108 -2.86 12.03 10.99
C LEU A 108 -2.66 13.54 10.87
N GLY A 109 -3.31 14.19 9.91
CA GLY A 109 -3.27 15.64 9.75
C GLY A 109 -3.78 16.38 10.99
N ARG A 110 -4.89 15.89 11.59
CA ARG A 110 -5.40 16.42 12.86
C ARG A 110 -4.39 16.28 14.00
N LYS A 111 -3.69 15.14 14.10
CA LYS A 111 -2.62 14.93 15.08
C LYS A 111 -1.49 15.92 14.90
N VAL A 112 -1.06 16.18 13.66
CA VAL A 112 -0.03 17.20 13.36
C VAL A 112 -0.52 18.60 13.78
N MET A 113 -1.78 18.96 13.46
CA MET A 113 -2.37 20.23 13.90
C MET A 113 -2.37 20.38 15.42
N THR A 114 -2.72 19.31 16.15
CA THR A 114 -2.70 19.32 17.62
C THR A 114 -1.28 19.52 18.16
N ASN A 115 -0.28 18.91 17.55
CA ASN A 115 1.13 19.11 17.95
C ASN A 115 1.62 20.55 17.73
N LEU A 116 1.00 21.28 16.80
CA LEU A 116 1.31 22.69 16.48
C LEU A 116 0.39 23.68 17.21
N ASP A 117 -0.49 23.22 18.10
CA ASP A 117 -1.52 24.04 18.75
C ASP A 117 -0.94 25.26 19.49
N SER A 118 0.19 25.11 20.19
CA SER A 118 0.87 26.21 20.87
C SER A 118 1.30 27.32 19.91
N ILE A 119 1.78 26.93 18.71
CA ILE A 119 2.20 27.87 17.66
C ILE A 119 0.97 28.58 17.07
N PHE A 120 -0.10 27.85 16.81
CA PHE A 120 -1.33 28.40 16.24
C PHE A 120 -2.04 29.36 17.22
N LYS A 121 -1.97 29.12 18.51
CA LYS A 121 -2.53 29.99 19.56
C LYS A 121 -1.68 31.20 19.89
N SER A 122 -0.37 31.18 19.57
CA SER A 122 0.51 32.32 19.84
C SER A 122 0.05 33.56 19.05
N ARG A 123 0.04 34.71 19.73
CA ARG A 123 -0.25 36.03 19.15
C ARG A 123 0.96 36.65 18.45
N ASP A 124 2.18 36.20 18.79
CA ASP A 124 3.42 36.74 18.25
C ASP A 124 3.71 36.20 16.85
N ILE A 125 3.03 35.16 16.43
CA ILE A 125 3.20 34.52 15.13
C ILE A 125 2.14 35.05 14.17
N THR A 126 2.58 35.59 13.04
CA THR A 126 1.69 36.16 12.02
C THR A 126 0.81 35.11 11.36
N LEU A 127 -0.35 35.48 10.88
CA LEU A 127 -1.26 34.59 10.15
C LEU A 127 -0.57 33.98 8.91
N SER A 128 0.22 34.77 8.19
CA SER A 128 0.99 34.30 7.03
C SER A 128 1.92 33.16 7.39
N THR A 129 2.66 33.28 8.48
CA THR A 129 3.54 32.20 8.99
C THR A 129 2.75 30.96 9.36
N LYS A 130 1.59 31.12 10.04
CA LYS A 130 0.72 29.99 10.39
C LYS A 130 0.23 29.25 9.15
N VAL A 131 -0.17 29.98 8.11
CA VAL A 131 -0.61 29.38 6.82
C VAL A 131 0.56 28.66 6.15
N CYS A 132 1.78 29.21 6.16
CA CYS A 132 2.95 28.52 5.63
C CYS A 132 3.24 27.19 6.38
N LEU A 133 3.10 27.20 7.71
CA LEU A 133 3.27 25.97 8.52
C LEU A 133 2.21 24.92 8.18
N VAL A 134 0.94 25.28 8.01
CA VAL A 134 -0.10 24.33 7.58
C VAL A 134 0.26 23.73 6.23
N LYS A 135 0.65 24.56 5.24
CA LYS A 135 1.04 24.10 3.91
C LYS A 135 2.26 23.17 3.92
N ALA A 136 3.25 23.46 4.77
CA ALA A 136 4.49 22.71 4.83
C ALA A 136 4.39 21.41 5.65
N MET A 137 3.58 21.39 6.71
CA MET A 137 3.55 20.28 7.67
C MET A 137 2.27 19.45 7.65
N VAL A 138 1.12 20.07 7.41
CA VAL A 138 -0.17 19.38 7.47
C VAL A 138 -0.58 18.84 6.11
N PHE A 139 -0.50 19.67 5.06
CA PHE A 139 -0.90 19.26 3.70
C PHE A 139 -0.16 18.02 3.19
N PRO A 140 1.19 17.90 3.31
CA PRO A 140 1.88 16.71 2.85
C PRO A 140 1.42 15.42 3.54
N VAL A 141 1.02 15.51 4.81
CA VAL A 141 0.51 14.37 5.57
C VAL A 141 -0.90 13.99 5.13
N VAL A 142 -1.79 14.98 4.96
CA VAL A 142 -3.18 14.74 4.55
C VAL A 142 -3.27 14.27 3.11
N MET A 143 -2.45 14.85 2.22
CA MET A 143 -2.49 14.59 0.77
C MET A 143 -1.55 13.46 0.34
N TYR A 144 -0.91 12.77 1.28
CA TYR A 144 -0.02 11.66 0.94
C TYR A 144 -0.78 10.54 0.24
N GLY A 145 -0.33 10.16 -0.96
CA GLY A 145 -0.96 9.11 -1.77
C GLY A 145 -2.31 9.48 -2.38
N CYS A 146 -2.73 10.76 -2.33
CA CYS A 146 -4.05 11.20 -2.82
C CYS A 146 -4.25 10.97 -4.33
N GLU A 147 -3.18 10.82 -5.10
CA GLU A 147 -3.22 10.48 -6.52
C GLU A 147 -3.84 9.10 -6.80
N SER A 148 -3.81 8.22 -5.80
CA SER A 148 -4.42 6.88 -5.89
C SER A 148 -5.87 6.83 -5.41
N TRP A 149 -6.42 7.93 -4.87
CA TRP A 149 -7.76 7.93 -4.31
C TRP A 149 -8.84 7.97 -5.39
N THR A 150 -9.70 6.96 -5.39
CA THR A 150 -10.93 6.94 -6.19
C THR A 150 -12.08 7.42 -5.32
N ILE A 151 -12.54 8.65 -5.52
CA ILE A 151 -13.71 9.19 -4.83
C ILE A 151 -14.95 8.77 -5.61
N LYS A 152 -15.75 7.87 -5.04
CA LYS A 152 -17.06 7.55 -5.60
C LYS A 152 -17.95 8.78 -5.52
N GLN A 153 -18.39 9.27 -6.67
CA GLN A 153 -19.41 10.32 -6.70
C GLN A 153 -20.67 9.77 -6.04
N SER A 154 -21.06 10.36 -4.90
CA SER A 154 -22.36 10.07 -4.29
C SER A 154 -23.43 10.39 -5.31
N GLN A 155 -24.18 9.38 -5.76
CA GLN A 155 -25.38 9.64 -6.51
C GLN A 155 -26.33 10.44 -5.59
N ARG A 156 -26.56 11.69 -5.96
CA ARG A 156 -27.59 12.52 -5.36
C ARG A 156 -28.96 12.02 -5.74
#